data_e9da073bab3fd83fc7ef3bbc88a04b0f
#
_entry.id   e9da073bab3fd83fc7ef3bbc88a04b0f
#
_cell.length_a   1.000
_cell.length_b   1.000
_cell.length_c   1.000
_cell.angle_alpha   90.00
_cell.angle_beta   90.00
_cell.angle_gamma   90.00
#
_symmetry.space_group_name_H-M   'P 1'
#
loop_
_entity.id
_entity.type
_entity.pdbx_description
1 polymer ?
#
loop_
_entity_poly.entity_id
_entity_poly.type
_entity_poly.pdbx_seq_one_letter_code
_entity_poly.pdbx_strand_id
1 'polypeptide(L)'
;METLKIAYIGMGYRGKQLLALCRHIPYFQITAIADPEAREEVYGVPCYHRGGDDYQRMIATHAPQLVFIASPWQLHVTHALYCLKAGCHVALEIKGGLYLHEYQPLLEAADACGKKVFPLENTLFRQEVLAMYNLVREGALGEIVHLRGGYRHDLRNLLLDDKGNMGNRKKTESIWRSKFYLQENGDLYPTHGLAPLCLIAGIPRKDRLVCLTSFSSKAAGLHQRIRELGGDEQLAVAQGDIVLTQLETASGVLISLTHDTTLPRPRSLDLEVQGTKGIWQGELRRIYLEGRSPHETWEPDTPYLQQYAHTYWKRWGEEALRLDTHHEGMDYIMLKALEADLKQELAYPADLRDLALWTSVTPLSIQSIAEHKTVSME
;
A
#
# COMPACT_ATOMS: atom_id res chain seq x y z
N MET A 1 -23.02 -17.25 15.31
CA MET A 1 -21.95 -16.25 15.47
C MET A 1 -22.47 -14.96 14.87
N GLU A 2 -22.25 -13.83 15.53
CA GLU A 2 -22.60 -12.52 14.97
C GLU A 2 -21.73 -12.26 13.76
N THR A 3 -22.35 -11.93 12.62
CA THR A 3 -21.65 -11.61 11.38
C THR A 3 -21.64 -10.11 11.13
N LEU A 4 -20.59 -9.60 10.54
CA LEU A 4 -20.44 -8.20 10.15
C LEU A 4 -20.91 -8.03 8.69
N LYS A 5 -21.89 -7.17 8.44
CA LYS A 5 -22.31 -6.81 7.09
C LYS A 5 -21.25 -5.95 6.42
N ILE A 6 -20.72 -6.43 5.29
CA ILE A 6 -19.74 -5.71 4.50
C ILE A 6 -20.25 -5.42 3.09
N ALA A 7 -19.78 -4.32 2.49
CA ALA A 7 -20.05 -3.97 1.10
C ALA A 7 -18.77 -3.52 0.40
N TYR A 8 -18.80 -3.46 -0.94
CA TYR A 8 -17.66 -3.08 -1.77
C TYR A 8 -17.98 -1.90 -2.67
N ILE A 9 -17.04 -0.97 -2.81
CA ILE A 9 -17.03 0.09 -3.83
C ILE A 9 -15.80 -0.12 -4.71
N GLY A 10 -16.04 -0.49 -5.98
CA GLY A 10 -14.98 -0.82 -6.94
C GLY A 10 -14.70 -2.32 -7.00
N MET A 11 -14.91 -2.90 -8.19
CA MET A 11 -14.71 -4.33 -8.52
C MET A 11 -13.71 -4.52 -9.65
N GLY A 12 -12.69 -3.66 -9.69
CA GLY A 12 -11.50 -3.87 -10.50
C GLY A 12 -10.69 -5.08 -10.03
N TYR A 13 -9.41 -5.15 -10.44
CA TYR A 13 -8.54 -6.27 -10.08
C TYR A 13 -8.45 -6.49 -8.55
N ARG A 14 -8.18 -5.42 -7.77
CA ARG A 14 -8.04 -5.52 -6.30
C ARG A 14 -9.35 -5.84 -5.60
N GLY A 15 -10.43 -5.17 -5.97
CA GLY A 15 -11.75 -5.46 -5.38
C GLY A 15 -12.16 -6.92 -5.51
N LYS A 16 -11.91 -7.54 -6.68
CA LYS A 16 -12.18 -8.96 -6.93
C LYS A 16 -11.33 -9.89 -6.06
N GLN A 17 -10.03 -9.60 -5.91
CA GLN A 17 -9.13 -10.39 -5.07
C GLN A 17 -9.55 -10.35 -3.60
N LEU A 18 -9.77 -9.15 -3.05
CA LEU A 18 -10.20 -8.97 -1.66
C LEU A 18 -11.56 -9.65 -1.39
N LEU A 19 -12.51 -9.50 -2.30
CA LEU A 19 -13.82 -10.16 -2.19
C LEU A 19 -13.67 -11.68 -2.18
N ALA A 20 -12.85 -12.25 -3.06
CA ALA A 20 -12.60 -13.68 -3.11
C ALA A 20 -12.04 -14.21 -1.78
N LEU A 21 -11.10 -13.50 -1.17
CA LEU A 21 -10.52 -13.86 0.14
C LEU A 21 -11.53 -13.66 1.29
N CYS A 22 -12.29 -12.55 1.30
CA CYS A 22 -13.30 -12.31 2.34
C CYS A 22 -14.37 -13.39 2.42
N ARG A 23 -14.68 -14.11 1.31
CA ARG A 23 -15.60 -15.24 1.32
C ARG A 23 -15.12 -16.43 2.18
N HIS A 24 -13.84 -16.51 2.48
CA HIS A 24 -13.26 -17.51 3.37
C HIS A 24 -13.24 -17.07 4.84
N ILE A 25 -13.76 -15.87 5.16
CA ILE A 25 -13.83 -15.35 6.53
C ILE A 25 -15.29 -15.32 6.98
N PRO A 26 -15.76 -16.31 7.77
CA PRO A 26 -17.17 -16.47 8.13
C PRO A 26 -17.79 -15.27 8.88
N TYR A 27 -16.95 -14.43 9.48
CA TYR A 27 -17.38 -13.20 10.15
C TYR A 27 -17.92 -12.16 9.16
N PHE A 28 -17.45 -12.15 7.92
CA PHE A 28 -17.85 -11.19 6.91
C PHE A 28 -19.04 -11.66 6.09
N GLN A 29 -20.15 -10.97 6.20
CA GLN A 29 -21.33 -11.16 5.36
C GLN A 29 -21.30 -10.11 4.23
N ILE A 30 -20.94 -10.52 3.02
CA ILE A 30 -20.94 -9.64 1.85
C ILE A 30 -22.40 -9.39 1.44
N THR A 31 -22.84 -8.12 1.49
CA THR A 31 -24.26 -7.76 1.27
C THR A 31 -24.51 -7.09 -0.08
N ALA A 32 -23.56 -6.33 -0.61
CA ALA A 32 -23.72 -5.61 -1.88
C ALA A 32 -22.38 -5.11 -2.43
N ILE A 33 -22.39 -4.80 -3.72
CA ILE A 33 -21.26 -4.25 -4.49
C ILE A 33 -21.73 -3.02 -5.25
N ALA A 34 -20.92 -1.96 -5.32
CA ALA A 34 -21.14 -0.82 -6.20
C ALA A 34 -19.95 -0.66 -7.14
N ASP A 35 -20.20 -0.79 -8.44
CA ASP A 35 -19.20 -0.57 -9.49
C ASP A 35 -19.93 -0.31 -10.83
N PRO A 36 -19.63 0.81 -11.54
CA PRO A 36 -20.31 1.14 -12.79
C PRO A 36 -20.15 0.09 -13.90
N GLU A 37 -19.07 -0.71 -13.86
CA GLU A 37 -18.78 -1.74 -14.86
C GLU A 37 -19.20 -3.16 -14.41
N ALA A 38 -19.73 -3.31 -13.18
CA ALA A 38 -20.20 -4.60 -12.69
C ALA A 38 -21.49 -5.04 -13.39
N ARG A 39 -21.68 -6.35 -13.44
CA ARG A 39 -22.94 -6.96 -13.90
C ARG A 39 -23.97 -6.90 -12.75
N GLU A 40 -25.22 -7.21 -13.06
CA GLU A 40 -26.33 -7.18 -12.08
C GLU A 40 -26.06 -8.01 -10.82
N GLU A 41 -25.28 -9.06 -10.93
CA GLU A 41 -24.91 -9.93 -9.81
C GLU A 41 -23.47 -10.45 -9.95
N VAL A 42 -22.71 -10.42 -8.86
CA VAL A 42 -21.35 -10.99 -8.76
C VAL A 42 -21.30 -11.92 -7.57
N TYR A 43 -21.04 -13.20 -7.78
CA TYR A 43 -21.03 -14.25 -6.74
C TYR A 43 -22.30 -14.33 -5.89
N GLY A 44 -23.47 -14.11 -6.48
CA GLY A 44 -24.73 -14.11 -5.75
C GLY A 44 -25.00 -12.86 -4.92
N VAL A 45 -24.22 -11.79 -5.16
CA VAL A 45 -24.32 -10.52 -4.43
C VAL A 45 -24.85 -9.43 -5.36
N PRO A 46 -25.89 -8.65 -4.97
CA PRO A 46 -26.46 -7.60 -5.79
C PRO A 46 -25.45 -6.52 -6.12
N CYS A 47 -25.44 -6.08 -7.40
CA CYS A 47 -24.55 -5.05 -7.89
C CYS A 47 -25.31 -3.76 -8.21
N TYR A 48 -24.74 -2.64 -7.78
CA TYR A 48 -25.20 -1.28 -8.01
C TYR A 48 -24.32 -0.65 -9.10
N HIS A 49 -24.86 -0.45 -10.30
CA HIS A 49 -24.09 -0.08 -11.50
C HIS A 49 -24.74 1.00 -12.37
N ARG A 50 -25.76 1.71 -11.85
CA ARG A 50 -26.50 2.72 -12.64
C ARG A 50 -25.83 4.08 -12.72
N GLY A 51 -24.61 4.23 -12.16
CA GLY A 51 -23.85 5.48 -12.22
C GLY A 51 -22.80 5.58 -11.13
N GLY A 52 -22.00 6.64 -11.17
CA GLY A 52 -20.91 6.85 -10.21
C GLY A 52 -21.35 6.99 -8.75
N ASP A 53 -22.57 7.44 -8.51
CA ASP A 53 -23.15 7.66 -7.17
C ASP A 53 -24.02 6.50 -6.66
N ASP A 54 -24.09 5.39 -7.38
CA ASP A 54 -24.94 4.27 -7.02
C ASP A 54 -24.52 3.58 -5.71
N TYR A 55 -23.25 3.78 -5.28
CA TYR A 55 -22.75 3.36 -3.99
C TYR A 55 -23.53 3.99 -2.81
N GLN A 56 -24.05 5.22 -2.97
CA GLN A 56 -24.85 5.89 -1.94
C GLN A 56 -26.17 5.14 -1.73
N ARG A 57 -26.83 4.75 -2.82
CA ARG A 57 -28.04 3.94 -2.76
C ARG A 57 -27.76 2.56 -2.17
N MET A 58 -26.63 1.92 -2.53
CA MET A 58 -26.19 0.65 -1.96
C MET A 58 -26.08 0.75 -0.42
N ILE A 59 -25.38 1.77 0.07
CA ILE A 59 -25.16 1.97 1.51
C ILE A 59 -26.49 2.21 2.23
N ALA A 60 -27.36 3.07 1.67
CA ALA A 60 -28.68 3.35 2.25
C ALA A 60 -29.59 2.09 2.30
N THR A 61 -29.48 1.22 1.30
CA THR A 61 -30.32 0.00 1.21
C THR A 61 -29.85 -1.12 2.12
N HIS A 62 -28.53 -1.36 2.18
CA HIS A 62 -27.96 -2.53 2.88
C HIS A 62 -27.42 -2.23 4.26
N ALA A 63 -27.21 -0.95 4.60
CA ALA A 63 -26.65 -0.49 5.87
C ALA A 63 -25.41 -1.33 6.31
N PRO A 64 -24.34 -1.40 5.49
CA PRO A 64 -23.14 -2.16 5.83
C PRO A 64 -22.44 -1.53 7.03
N GLN A 65 -21.80 -2.35 7.85
CA GLN A 65 -21.02 -1.90 8.99
C GLN A 65 -19.57 -1.56 8.60
N LEU A 66 -19.08 -2.19 7.51
CA LEU A 66 -17.75 -1.96 6.93
C LEU A 66 -17.87 -1.90 5.41
N VAL A 67 -17.19 -0.94 4.79
CA VAL A 67 -17.13 -0.79 3.34
C VAL A 67 -15.69 -0.90 2.86
N PHE A 68 -15.45 -1.85 1.95
CA PHE A 68 -14.19 -1.96 1.23
C PHE A 68 -14.20 -1.01 0.04
N ILE A 69 -13.19 -0.14 -0.07
CA ILE A 69 -13.04 0.82 -1.15
C ILE A 69 -11.83 0.46 -1.98
N ALA A 70 -12.06 0.01 -3.20
CA ALA A 70 -11.05 -0.37 -4.20
C ALA A 70 -11.36 0.29 -5.57
N SER A 71 -11.94 1.47 -5.53
CA SER A 71 -12.21 2.34 -6.69
C SER A 71 -10.91 2.99 -7.21
N PRO A 72 -10.93 3.75 -8.32
CA PRO A 72 -9.78 4.56 -8.75
C PRO A 72 -9.33 5.55 -7.66
N TRP A 73 -8.02 5.81 -7.57
CA TRP A 73 -7.40 6.61 -6.50
C TRP A 73 -8.08 7.96 -6.24
N GLN A 74 -8.45 8.68 -7.31
CA GLN A 74 -9.10 10.00 -7.22
C GLN A 74 -10.49 9.98 -6.58
N LEU A 75 -11.07 8.81 -6.37
CA LEU A 75 -12.40 8.63 -5.74
C LEU A 75 -12.32 8.12 -4.31
N HIS A 76 -11.14 7.69 -3.84
CA HIS A 76 -10.95 7.05 -2.54
C HIS A 76 -11.48 7.91 -1.40
N VAL A 77 -11.04 9.17 -1.33
CA VAL A 77 -11.42 10.08 -0.23
C VAL A 77 -12.90 10.42 -0.27
N THR A 78 -13.46 10.69 -1.45
CA THR A 78 -14.89 10.98 -1.62
C THR A 78 -15.74 9.81 -1.13
N HIS A 79 -15.41 8.59 -1.53
CA HIS A 79 -16.14 7.40 -1.10
C HIS A 79 -15.97 7.15 0.41
N ALA A 80 -14.75 7.29 0.94
CA ALA A 80 -14.48 7.10 2.36
C ALA A 80 -15.24 8.11 3.24
N LEU A 81 -15.24 9.39 2.87
CA LEU A 81 -15.99 10.44 3.58
C LEU A 81 -17.50 10.14 3.62
N TYR A 82 -18.07 9.68 2.50
CA TYR A 82 -19.48 9.31 2.48
C TYR A 82 -19.75 8.12 3.40
N CYS A 83 -18.94 7.07 3.34
CA CYS A 83 -19.09 5.87 4.17
C CYS A 83 -18.98 6.19 5.66
N LEU A 84 -17.99 7.01 6.07
CA LEU A 84 -17.84 7.45 7.46
C LEU A 84 -19.08 8.20 7.96
N LYS A 85 -19.55 9.19 7.17
CA LYS A 85 -20.77 9.96 7.50
C LYS A 85 -22.03 9.09 7.56
N ALA A 86 -22.07 8.00 6.80
CA ALA A 86 -23.15 7.01 6.86
C ALA A 86 -22.99 6.02 8.04
N GLY A 87 -21.98 6.18 8.89
CA GLY A 87 -21.74 5.34 10.07
C GLY A 87 -21.05 4.01 9.81
N CYS A 88 -20.37 3.87 8.65
CA CYS A 88 -19.61 2.67 8.31
C CYS A 88 -18.13 2.80 8.72
N HIS A 89 -17.51 1.71 9.14
CA HIS A 89 -16.05 1.57 9.07
C HIS A 89 -15.61 1.50 7.60
N VAL A 90 -14.36 1.83 7.33
CA VAL A 90 -13.81 1.83 5.96
C VAL A 90 -12.55 0.97 5.91
N ALA A 91 -12.50 0.04 4.96
CA ALA A 91 -11.29 -0.66 4.54
C ALA A 91 -10.83 -0.04 3.20
N LEU A 92 -9.77 0.76 3.24
CA LEU A 92 -9.38 1.65 2.14
C LEU A 92 -8.15 1.13 1.42
N GLU A 93 -8.30 0.80 0.14
CA GLU A 93 -7.18 0.41 -0.72
C GLU A 93 -6.18 1.55 -0.90
N ILE A 94 -4.97 1.19 -1.23
CA ILE A 94 -3.85 2.08 -1.44
C ILE A 94 -3.92 2.66 -2.87
N LYS A 95 -3.73 3.97 -3.04
CA LYS A 95 -3.41 4.95 -1.97
C LYS A 95 -4.72 5.58 -1.50
N GLY A 96 -4.73 6.01 -0.24
CA GLY A 96 -5.93 6.63 0.35
C GLY A 96 -6.33 7.93 -0.34
N GLY A 97 -5.50 8.96 -0.32
CA GLY A 97 -5.70 10.25 -0.99
C GLY A 97 -4.55 10.57 -1.94
N LEU A 98 -4.72 11.62 -2.74
CA LEU A 98 -3.72 12.10 -3.70
C LEU A 98 -3.03 13.37 -3.23
N TYR A 99 -3.76 14.22 -2.49
CA TYR A 99 -3.33 15.55 -2.10
C TYR A 99 -3.37 15.73 -0.58
N LEU A 100 -2.46 16.53 -0.05
CA LEU A 100 -2.35 16.77 1.40
C LEU A 100 -3.65 17.28 2.03
N HIS A 101 -4.35 18.16 1.35
CA HIS A 101 -5.59 18.76 1.84
C HIS A 101 -6.77 17.76 1.98
N GLU A 102 -6.67 16.58 1.40
CA GLU A 102 -7.73 15.55 1.47
C GLU A 102 -7.75 14.81 2.81
N TYR A 103 -6.61 14.77 3.51
CA TYR A 103 -6.48 13.94 4.71
C TYR A 103 -7.13 14.56 5.94
N GLN A 104 -7.02 15.89 6.11
CA GLN A 104 -7.59 16.55 7.29
C GLN A 104 -9.11 16.34 7.40
N PRO A 105 -9.92 16.58 6.34
CA PRO A 105 -11.36 16.29 6.39
C PRO A 105 -11.69 14.80 6.64
N LEU A 106 -10.83 13.90 6.15
CA LEU A 106 -11.04 12.47 6.33
C LEU A 106 -10.76 12.05 7.79
N LEU A 107 -9.70 12.58 8.42
CA LEU A 107 -9.39 12.38 9.82
C LEU A 107 -10.51 12.94 10.71
N GLU A 108 -10.95 14.17 10.46
CA GLU A 108 -12.05 14.81 11.20
C GLU A 108 -13.36 14.01 11.11
N ALA A 109 -13.68 13.49 9.90
CA ALA A 109 -14.86 12.67 9.72
C ALA A 109 -14.77 11.34 10.47
N ALA A 110 -13.61 10.67 10.46
CA ALA A 110 -13.39 9.43 11.17
C ALA A 110 -13.54 9.62 12.70
N ASP A 111 -12.91 10.67 13.24
CA ASP A 111 -12.98 11.01 14.66
C ASP A 111 -14.41 11.40 15.06
N ALA A 112 -15.10 12.25 14.29
CA ALA A 112 -16.48 12.69 14.58
C ALA A 112 -17.51 11.55 14.57
N CYS A 113 -17.32 10.56 13.68
CA CYS A 113 -18.22 9.41 13.56
C CYS A 113 -17.82 8.24 14.48
N GLY A 114 -16.68 8.29 15.14
CA GLY A 114 -16.13 7.18 15.94
C GLY A 114 -15.92 5.92 15.12
N LYS A 115 -15.56 6.06 13.83
CA LYS A 115 -15.36 4.95 12.90
C LYS A 115 -13.89 4.82 12.51
N LYS A 116 -13.46 3.59 12.27
CA LYS A 116 -12.10 3.29 11.87
C LYS A 116 -11.96 3.30 10.34
N VAL A 117 -10.81 3.78 9.87
CA VAL A 117 -10.32 3.58 8.51
C VAL A 117 -9.13 2.64 8.59
N PHE A 118 -9.22 1.49 7.93
CA PHE A 118 -8.18 0.47 7.84
C PHE A 118 -7.45 0.62 6.51
N PRO A 119 -6.19 1.09 6.49
CA PRO A 119 -5.39 1.09 5.27
C PRO A 119 -5.11 -0.34 4.82
N LEU A 120 -5.47 -0.68 3.58
CA LEU A 120 -5.21 -2.01 3.03
C LEU A 120 -3.80 -2.10 2.42
N GLU A 121 -2.79 -1.66 3.19
CA GLU A 121 -1.38 -1.77 2.84
C GLU A 121 -0.88 -3.18 3.20
N ASN A 122 -0.95 -4.07 2.23
CA ASN A 122 -0.68 -5.49 2.44
C ASN A 122 0.79 -5.81 2.76
N THR A 123 1.73 -4.95 2.36
CA THR A 123 3.16 -5.17 2.62
C THR A 123 3.52 -5.13 4.11
N LEU A 124 2.69 -4.49 4.95
CA LEU A 124 2.81 -4.58 6.41
C LEU A 124 2.70 -6.01 6.94
N PHE A 125 1.97 -6.85 6.22
CA PHE A 125 1.63 -8.22 6.65
C PHE A 125 2.54 -9.28 6.06
N ARG A 126 3.60 -8.90 5.34
CA ARG A 126 4.64 -9.83 4.91
C ARG A 126 5.27 -10.53 6.11
N GLN A 127 5.56 -11.81 5.95
CA GLN A 127 6.12 -12.62 7.05
C GLN A 127 7.41 -12.03 7.59
N GLU A 128 8.32 -11.65 6.70
CA GLU A 128 9.62 -11.06 7.04
C GLU A 128 9.48 -9.67 7.68
N VAL A 129 8.55 -8.85 7.23
CA VAL A 129 8.30 -7.51 7.79
C VAL A 129 7.86 -7.63 9.26
N LEU A 130 6.87 -8.48 9.53
CA LEU A 130 6.35 -8.68 10.88
C LEU A 130 7.35 -9.40 11.81
N ALA A 131 8.19 -10.27 11.25
CA ALA A 131 9.29 -10.87 12.03
C ALA A 131 10.36 -9.84 12.37
N MET A 132 10.77 -8.99 11.42
CA MET A 132 11.72 -7.89 11.66
C MET A 132 11.16 -6.86 12.64
N TYR A 133 9.86 -6.55 12.58
CA TYR A 133 9.20 -5.73 13.59
C TYR A 133 9.41 -6.29 15.00
N ASN A 134 9.23 -7.58 15.23
CA ASN A 134 9.49 -8.22 16.53
C ASN A 134 10.97 -8.19 16.90
N LEU A 135 11.87 -8.52 15.96
CA LEU A 135 13.32 -8.56 16.17
C LEU A 135 13.86 -7.18 16.58
N VAL A 136 13.41 -6.11 15.93
CA VAL A 136 13.80 -4.73 16.26
C VAL A 136 13.26 -4.31 17.63
N ARG A 137 12.05 -4.69 17.97
CA ARG A 137 11.47 -4.42 19.30
C ARG A 137 12.22 -5.09 20.43
N GLU A 138 12.85 -6.24 20.19
CA GLU A 138 13.74 -6.91 21.15
C GLU A 138 15.16 -6.31 21.18
N GLY A 139 15.42 -5.27 20.38
CA GLY A 139 16.68 -4.54 20.36
C GLY A 139 17.82 -5.28 19.65
N ALA A 140 17.53 -6.32 18.85
CA ALA A 140 18.56 -7.15 18.23
C ALA A 140 19.41 -6.38 17.20
N LEU A 141 18.84 -5.37 16.50
CA LEU A 141 19.58 -4.48 15.60
C LEU A 141 20.19 -3.24 16.30
N GLY A 142 19.94 -3.08 17.62
CA GLY A 142 20.34 -1.87 18.33
C GLY A 142 19.50 -0.65 17.96
N GLU A 143 20.09 0.54 17.96
CA GLU A 143 19.46 1.77 17.50
C GLU A 143 19.42 1.79 15.98
N ILE A 144 18.26 2.06 15.39
CA ILE A 144 18.09 2.15 13.94
C ILE A 144 18.70 3.45 13.43
N VAL A 145 19.48 3.36 12.37
CA VAL A 145 20.22 4.48 11.77
C VAL A 145 19.79 4.73 10.33
N HIS A 146 19.53 3.66 9.56
CA HIS A 146 19.15 3.76 8.16
C HIS A 146 18.09 2.72 7.80
N LEU A 147 17.18 3.14 6.94
CA LEU A 147 16.13 2.32 6.35
C LEU A 147 16.15 2.50 4.83
N ARG A 148 15.96 1.43 4.08
CA ARG A 148 15.82 1.49 2.62
C ARG A 148 14.62 0.68 2.17
N GLY A 149 13.90 1.19 1.18
CA GLY A 149 12.78 0.50 0.55
C GLY A 149 12.34 1.15 -0.75
N GLY A 150 11.25 0.68 -1.31
CA GLY A 150 10.71 1.30 -2.52
C GLY A 150 9.60 0.49 -3.17
N TYR A 151 9.09 1.02 -4.26
CA TYR A 151 8.19 0.30 -5.15
C TYR A 151 8.86 0.14 -6.51
N ARG A 152 9.45 -1.03 -6.71
CA ARG A 152 10.26 -1.36 -7.88
C ARG A 152 9.60 -2.52 -8.62
N HIS A 153 8.84 -2.20 -9.69
CA HIS A 153 8.00 -3.16 -10.39
C HIS A 153 7.77 -2.72 -11.84
N ASP A 154 8.18 -3.51 -12.81
CA ASP A 154 7.93 -3.20 -14.23
C ASP A 154 6.43 -3.16 -14.54
N LEU A 155 5.89 -1.97 -14.69
CA LEU A 155 4.48 -1.72 -15.01
C LEU A 155 4.23 -1.35 -16.47
N ARG A 156 5.23 -1.40 -17.36
CA ARG A 156 5.07 -1.02 -18.78
C ARG A 156 3.94 -1.79 -19.46
N ASN A 157 3.80 -3.07 -19.17
CA ASN A 157 2.70 -3.89 -19.70
C ASN A 157 1.33 -3.60 -19.06
N LEU A 158 1.30 -2.96 -17.88
CA LEU A 158 0.07 -2.44 -17.29
C LEU A 158 -0.31 -1.13 -17.98
N LEU A 159 0.64 -0.21 -18.12
CA LEU A 159 0.42 1.16 -18.59
C LEU A 159 0.13 1.25 -20.09
N LEU A 160 0.72 0.36 -20.89
CA LEU A 160 0.62 0.38 -22.35
C LEU A 160 -0.31 -0.72 -22.89
N ASP A 161 -1.01 -0.42 -23.96
CA ASP A 161 -1.69 -1.42 -24.78
C ASP A 161 -0.72 -2.09 -25.77
N ASP A 162 -1.23 -3.04 -26.58
CA ASP A 162 -0.46 -3.80 -27.55
C ASP A 162 0.08 -2.94 -28.72
N LYS A 163 -0.37 -1.67 -28.83
CA LYS A 163 0.03 -0.70 -29.85
C LYS A 163 0.88 0.45 -29.30
N GLY A 164 1.28 0.38 -28.04
CA GLY A 164 2.06 1.41 -27.39
C GLY A 164 1.28 2.64 -26.93
N ASN A 165 -0.05 2.58 -26.88
CA ASN A 165 -0.84 3.68 -26.34
C ASN A 165 -0.92 3.59 -24.82
N MET A 166 -0.82 4.73 -24.14
CA MET A 166 -1.06 4.82 -22.69
C MET A 166 -2.55 4.62 -22.38
N GLY A 167 -2.83 3.92 -21.28
CA GLY A 167 -4.19 3.62 -20.85
C GLY A 167 -4.77 2.37 -21.51
N ASN A 168 -4.19 1.22 -21.24
CA ASN A 168 -4.64 -0.07 -21.76
C ASN A 168 -6.10 -0.36 -21.37
N ARG A 169 -7.02 -0.24 -22.34
CA ARG A 169 -8.47 -0.41 -22.11
C ARG A 169 -8.89 -1.81 -21.67
N LYS A 170 -8.03 -2.82 -21.84
CA LYS A 170 -8.26 -4.18 -21.34
C LYS A 170 -8.03 -4.29 -19.82
N LYS A 171 -7.45 -3.25 -19.21
CA LYS A 171 -7.09 -3.18 -17.79
C LYS A 171 -7.61 -1.86 -17.22
N THR A 172 -8.71 -1.89 -16.50
CA THR A 172 -9.36 -0.69 -15.92
C THR A 172 -8.41 0.19 -15.12
N GLU A 173 -7.51 -0.42 -14.36
CA GLU A 173 -6.50 0.30 -13.60
C GLU A 173 -5.58 1.13 -14.50
N SER A 174 -5.23 0.63 -15.66
CA SER A 174 -4.37 1.35 -16.62
C SER A 174 -4.96 2.69 -17.06
N ILE A 175 -6.28 2.77 -17.26
CA ILE A 175 -6.95 3.94 -17.81
C ILE A 175 -6.75 5.19 -16.93
N TRP A 176 -6.87 5.03 -15.61
CA TRP A 176 -6.72 6.14 -14.68
C TRP A 176 -5.27 6.29 -14.18
N ARG A 177 -4.54 5.19 -13.98
CA ARG A 177 -3.17 5.20 -13.48
C ARG A 177 -2.19 5.84 -14.46
N SER A 178 -2.34 5.57 -15.75
CA SER A 178 -1.50 6.13 -16.82
C SER A 178 -1.49 7.66 -16.84
N LYS A 179 -2.59 8.30 -16.43
CA LYS A 179 -2.68 9.77 -16.37
C LYS A 179 -1.64 10.38 -15.44
N PHE A 180 -1.35 9.72 -14.32
CA PHE A 180 -0.33 10.20 -13.37
C PHE A 180 1.06 10.15 -13.99
N TYR A 181 1.40 9.13 -14.79
CA TYR A 181 2.69 9.06 -15.48
C TYR A 181 2.86 10.13 -16.57
N LEU A 182 1.76 10.58 -17.15
CA LEU A 182 1.78 11.66 -18.16
C LEU A 182 1.86 13.05 -17.54
N GLN A 183 1.38 13.23 -16.32
CA GLN A 183 1.16 14.53 -15.71
C GLN A 183 2.06 14.85 -14.52
N GLU A 184 2.51 13.83 -13.79
CA GLU A 184 3.22 13.98 -12.53
C GLU A 184 4.63 13.38 -12.61
N ASN A 185 5.55 13.94 -11.83
CA ASN A 185 6.93 13.43 -11.69
C ASN A 185 7.31 13.35 -10.21
N GLY A 186 7.20 12.18 -9.63
CA GLY A 186 7.43 11.96 -8.21
C GLY A 186 7.40 10.50 -7.81
N ASP A 187 7.51 10.23 -6.52
CA ASP A 187 7.25 8.89 -5.98
C ASP A 187 5.73 8.62 -5.97
N LEU A 188 5.23 8.05 -7.06
CA LEU A 188 3.80 7.83 -7.26
C LEU A 188 3.23 6.72 -6.37
N TYR A 189 4.06 5.89 -5.72
CA TYR A 189 3.59 4.77 -4.91
C TYR A 189 4.51 4.46 -3.71
N PRO A 190 4.72 5.42 -2.79
CA PRO A 190 5.68 5.26 -1.69
C PRO A 190 5.25 4.23 -0.64
N THR A 191 3.94 3.95 -0.51
CA THR A 191 3.38 3.20 0.62
C THR A 191 3.98 1.81 0.77
N HIS A 192 4.14 1.06 -0.32
CA HIS A 192 4.66 -0.30 -0.28
C HIS A 192 6.11 -0.41 0.24
N GLY A 193 6.93 0.62 -0.01
CA GLY A 193 8.29 0.68 0.52
C GLY A 193 8.35 1.31 1.91
N LEU A 194 7.63 2.40 2.12
CA LEU A 194 7.71 3.20 3.35
C LEU A 194 6.93 2.59 4.53
N ALA A 195 5.72 2.09 4.29
CA ALA A 195 4.87 1.59 5.38
C ALA A 195 5.52 0.47 6.21
N PRO A 196 6.11 -0.60 5.60
CA PRO A 196 6.81 -1.62 6.38
C PRO A 196 7.99 -1.07 7.16
N LEU A 197 8.75 -0.11 6.61
CA LEU A 197 9.86 0.54 7.31
C LEU A 197 9.36 1.37 8.49
N CYS A 198 8.29 2.14 8.32
CA CYS A 198 7.65 2.89 9.39
C CYS A 198 7.14 1.98 10.52
N LEU A 199 6.51 0.85 10.17
CA LEU A 199 6.09 -0.14 11.16
C LEU A 199 7.26 -0.67 11.98
N ILE A 200 8.34 -1.10 11.31
CA ILE A 200 9.53 -1.66 11.95
C ILE A 200 10.20 -0.63 12.87
N ALA A 201 10.36 0.61 12.41
CA ALA A 201 11.00 1.68 13.18
C ALA A 201 10.08 2.36 14.21
N GLY A 202 8.75 2.12 14.14
CA GLY A 202 7.78 2.73 15.03
C GLY A 202 7.41 4.18 14.66
N ILE A 203 7.50 4.55 13.41
CA ILE A 203 7.10 5.86 12.88
C ILE A 203 5.58 5.80 12.54
N PRO A 204 4.77 6.80 12.90
CA PRO A 204 5.12 8.06 13.58
C PRO A 204 5.03 8.03 15.11
N ARG A 205 4.88 6.87 15.74
CA ARG A 205 4.55 6.77 17.18
C ARG A 205 5.75 7.00 18.12
N LYS A 206 6.96 6.64 17.68
CA LYS A 206 8.21 6.81 18.44
C LYS A 206 9.09 7.92 17.88
N ASP A 207 8.96 8.17 16.58
CA ASP A 207 9.72 9.16 15.85
C ASP A 207 8.84 9.74 14.74
N ARG A 208 9.21 10.85 14.10
CA ARG A 208 8.43 11.50 13.04
C ARG A 208 9.31 11.88 11.86
N LEU A 209 8.73 11.85 10.66
CA LEU A 209 9.38 12.37 9.46
C LEU A 209 9.38 13.89 9.52
N VAL A 210 10.51 14.53 9.20
CA VAL A 210 10.65 16.00 9.27
C VAL A 210 10.84 16.64 7.90
N CYS A 211 11.54 15.98 6.98
CA CYS A 211 11.72 16.53 5.63
C CYS A 211 12.01 15.42 4.62
N LEU A 212 11.89 15.78 3.35
CA LEU A 212 12.33 14.94 2.24
C LEU A 212 13.00 15.75 1.12
N THR A 213 13.86 15.07 0.35
CA THR A 213 14.43 15.56 -0.89
C THR A 213 14.31 14.47 -1.95
N SER A 214 13.86 14.83 -3.15
CA SER A 214 13.65 13.87 -4.23
C SER A 214 14.36 14.29 -5.52
N PHE A 215 14.84 13.29 -6.25
CA PHE A 215 15.44 13.43 -7.56
C PHE A 215 14.78 12.47 -8.55
N SER A 216 14.60 12.92 -9.78
CA SER A 216 14.02 12.12 -10.85
C SER A 216 15.00 11.97 -12.02
N SER A 217 15.07 10.77 -12.57
CA SER A 217 15.80 10.51 -13.82
C SER A 217 14.99 10.97 -15.03
N LYS A 218 15.59 10.91 -16.23
CA LYS A 218 14.85 11.04 -17.49
C LYS A 218 13.84 9.90 -17.67
N ALA A 219 12.79 10.13 -18.47
CA ALA A 219 11.83 9.12 -18.92
C ALA A 219 12.37 8.45 -20.21
N ALA A 220 13.03 7.33 -20.12
CA ALA A 220 13.57 6.58 -21.26
C ALA A 220 12.88 5.23 -21.49
N GLY A 221 12.52 4.54 -20.40
CA GLY A 221 11.99 3.18 -20.47
C GLY A 221 10.60 3.09 -21.11
N LEU A 222 9.68 4.01 -20.76
CA LEU A 222 8.38 4.08 -21.43
C LEU A 222 8.51 4.49 -22.88
N HIS A 223 9.32 5.50 -23.24
CA HIS A 223 9.53 5.92 -24.62
C HIS A 223 10.13 4.79 -25.47
N GLN A 224 11.11 4.05 -24.93
CA GLN A 224 11.64 2.88 -25.64
C GLN A 224 10.52 1.84 -25.89
N ARG A 225 9.72 1.53 -24.88
CA ARG A 225 8.65 0.53 -25.01
C ARG A 225 7.54 0.98 -25.97
N ILE A 226 7.16 2.25 -25.95
CA ILE A 226 6.21 2.86 -26.89
C ILE A 226 6.71 2.68 -28.33
N ARG A 227 7.99 3.00 -28.59
CA ARG A 227 8.62 2.83 -29.91
C ARG A 227 8.62 1.37 -30.37
N GLU A 228 9.00 0.44 -29.50
CA GLU A 228 9.00 -1.00 -29.79
C GLU A 228 7.62 -1.53 -30.20
N LEU A 229 6.56 -0.95 -29.65
CA LEU A 229 5.17 -1.30 -29.94
C LEU A 229 4.57 -0.52 -31.11
N GLY A 230 5.31 0.42 -31.71
CA GLY A 230 4.84 1.27 -32.82
C GLY A 230 3.92 2.40 -32.40
N GLY A 231 3.96 2.84 -31.14
CA GLY A 231 3.20 3.97 -30.61
C GLY A 231 3.83 5.33 -30.91
N ASP A 232 3.22 6.40 -30.37
CA ASP A 232 3.65 7.78 -30.57
C ASP A 232 4.93 8.09 -29.74
N GLU A 233 6.05 8.18 -30.42
CA GLU A 233 7.35 8.51 -29.78
C GLU A 233 7.43 9.94 -29.26
N GLN A 234 6.53 10.84 -29.69
CA GLN A 234 6.46 12.23 -29.24
C GLN A 234 5.59 12.42 -28.02
N LEU A 235 4.97 11.36 -27.53
CA LEU A 235 4.12 11.43 -26.32
C LEU A 235 4.91 11.96 -25.13
N ALA A 236 4.46 13.09 -24.57
CA ALA A 236 5.09 13.66 -23.38
C ALA A 236 4.80 12.76 -22.16
N VAL A 237 5.86 12.26 -21.52
CA VAL A 237 5.82 11.51 -20.27
C VAL A 237 6.51 12.35 -19.19
N ALA A 238 5.77 12.76 -18.16
CA ALA A 238 6.31 13.57 -17.09
C ALA A 238 7.13 12.75 -16.09
N GLN A 239 6.67 11.52 -15.79
CA GLN A 239 7.29 10.64 -14.81
C GLN A 239 8.66 10.13 -15.28
N GLY A 240 9.71 10.43 -14.53
CA GLY A 240 11.02 9.82 -14.75
C GLY A 240 11.03 8.31 -14.43
N ASP A 241 11.95 7.58 -15.02
CA ASP A 241 12.02 6.12 -14.84
C ASP A 241 12.33 5.73 -13.40
N ILE A 242 13.21 6.50 -12.76
CA ILE A 242 13.60 6.29 -11.36
C ILE A 242 13.41 7.60 -10.61
N VAL A 243 12.69 7.53 -9.48
CA VAL A 243 12.64 8.61 -8.48
C VAL A 243 13.30 8.10 -7.21
N LEU A 244 14.28 8.85 -6.73
CA LEU A 244 14.95 8.64 -5.45
C LEU A 244 14.44 9.67 -4.46
N THR A 245 13.92 9.23 -3.33
CA THR A 245 13.46 10.10 -2.24
C THR A 245 14.24 9.79 -0.98
N GLN A 246 14.91 10.79 -0.41
CA GLN A 246 15.56 10.71 0.88
C GLN A 246 14.71 11.43 1.92
N LEU A 247 14.38 10.74 3.02
CA LEU A 247 13.64 11.31 4.14
C LEU A 247 14.53 11.30 5.38
N GLU A 248 14.30 12.27 6.26
CA GLU A 248 14.94 12.35 7.56
C GLU A 248 13.88 12.36 8.66
N THR A 249 14.17 11.65 9.76
CA THR A 249 13.34 11.68 10.95
C THR A 249 13.87 12.68 11.98
N ALA A 250 13.06 13.03 12.97
CA ALA A 250 13.45 13.96 14.04
C ALA A 250 14.62 13.44 14.90
N SER A 251 14.78 12.11 15.01
CA SER A 251 15.92 11.50 15.70
C SER A 251 17.17 11.34 14.81
N GLY A 252 17.10 11.71 13.51
CA GLY A 252 18.21 11.61 12.57
C GLY A 252 18.31 10.26 11.83
N VAL A 253 17.30 9.42 11.87
CA VAL A 253 17.23 8.21 11.01
C VAL A 253 17.02 8.64 9.57
N LEU A 254 17.83 8.11 8.66
CA LEU A 254 17.67 8.33 7.22
C LEU A 254 16.86 7.21 6.58
N ILE A 255 15.93 7.58 5.68
CA ILE A 255 15.14 6.63 4.90
C ILE A 255 15.34 6.90 3.42
N SER A 256 15.77 5.88 2.68
CA SER A 256 15.98 5.93 1.22
C SER A 256 14.88 5.18 0.50
N LEU A 257 14.07 5.87 -0.32
CA LEU A 257 13.03 5.23 -1.14
C LEU A 257 13.39 5.29 -2.61
N THR A 258 13.03 4.23 -3.34
CA THR A 258 13.16 4.16 -4.79
C THR A 258 11.83 3.79 -5.44
N HIS A 259 11.30 4.68 -6.28
CA HIS A 259 10.21 4.37 -7.21
C HIS A 259 10.79 4.06 -8.59
N ASP A 260 10.55 2.83 -9.11
CA ASP A 260 11.10 2.31 -10.37
C ASP A 260 10.07 1.38 -11.01
N THR A 261 9.29 1.92 -11.95
CA THR A 261 8.13 1.21 -12.49
C THR A 261 8.07 1.18 -14.03
N THR A 262 9.04 1.77 -14.71
CA THR A 262 9.07 1.89 -16.17
C THR A 262 10.31 1.28 -16.82
N LEU A 263 11.12 0.59 -16.03
CA LEU A 263 12.29 -0.17 -16.50
C LEU A 263 12.09 -1.69 -16.33
N PRO A 264 12.76 -2.53 -17.16
CA PRO A 264 12.68 -3.98 -17.07
C PRO A 264 13.34 -4.50 -15.80
N ARG A 265 12.57 -5.12 -14.93
CA ARG A 265 13.06 -5.71 -13.68
C ARG A 265 12.05 -6.67 -13.05
N PRO A 266 12.47 -7.63 -12.21
CA PRO A 266 11.59 -8.31 -11.27
C PRO A 266 11.02 -7.35 -10.22
N ARG A 267 9.85 -7.67 -9.66
CA ARG A 267 9.28 -6.91 -8.54
C ARG A 267 10.16 -7.02 -7.30
N SER A 268 10.35 -5.90 -6.62
CA SER A 268 11.12 -5.79 -5.39
C SER A 268 10.61 -4.62 -4.53
N LEU A 269 10.66 -4.75 -3.21
CA LEU A 269 10.48 -3.65 -2.27
C LEU A 269 11.82 -3.11 -1.77
N ASP A 270 12.93 -3.81 -2.04
CA ASP A 270 14.30 -3.46 -1.67
C ASP A 270 14.45 -3.09 -0.17
N LEU A 271 13.76 -3.84 0.69
CA LEU A 271 13.74 -3.53 2.12
C LEU A 271 15.08 -3.84 2.78
N GLU A 272 15.59 -2.84 3.50
CA GLU A 272 16.77 -2.94 4.36
C GLU A 272 16.53 -2.17 5.66
N VAL A 273 16.98 -2.76 6.76
CA VAL A 273 16.96 -2.12 8.08
C VAL A 273 18.34 -2.24 8.68
N GLN A 274 19.00 -1.12 8.94
CA GLN A 274 20.32 -1.07 9.55
C GLN A 274 20.29 -0.32 10.87
N GLY A 275 20.83 -0.94 11.87
CA GLY A 275 21.05 -0.36 13.19
C GLY A 275 22.48 -0.51 13.66
N THR A 276 22.74 -0.07 14.91
CA THR A 276 24.09 -0.06 15.50
C THR A 276 24.65 -1.45 15.83
N LYS A 277 23.81 -2.49 15.80
CA LYS A 277 24.20 -3.88 16.13
C LYS A 277 23.92 -4.88 15.02
N GLY A 278 23.53 -4.42 13.85
CA GLY A 278 23.28 -5.34 12.74
C GLY A 278 22.52 -4.73 11.58
N ILE A 279 22.29 -5.55 10.55
CA ILE A 279 21.60 -5.18 9.34
C ILE A 279 20.80 -6.36 8.80
N TRP A 280 19.60 -6.09 8.29
CA TRP A 280 18.78 -7.03 7.54
C TRP A 280 18.55 -6.52 6.13
N GLN A 281 18.65 -7.41 5.14
CA GLN A 281 18.35 -7.14 3.72
C GLN A 281 17.30 -8.15 3.22
N GLY A 282 16.07 -7.68 3.06
CA GLY A 282 14.93 -8.51 2.73
C GLY A 282 15.02 -9.20 1.38
N GLU A 283 15.43 -8.49 0.33
CA GLU A 283 15.58 -9.06 -1.02
C GLU A 283 16.64 -10.15 -1.11
N LEU A 284 17.71 -10.00 -0.36
CA LEU A 284 18.80 -10.98 -0.31
C LEU A 284 18.53 -12.11 0.69
N ARG A 285 17.46 -12.01 1.48
CA ARG A 285 17.09 -12.96 2.52
C ARG A 285 18.25 -13.20 3.48
N ARG A 286 18.90 -12.09 3.92
CA ARG A 286 20.12 -12.12 4.73
C ARG A 286 20.06 -11.16 5.90
N ILE A 287 20.75 -11.55 6.96
CA ILE A 287 20.91 -10.77 8.18
C ILE A 287 22.34 -10.89 8.71
N TYR A 288 22.83 -9.84 9.36
CA TYR A 288 24.03 -9.85 10.17
C TYR A 288 23.74 -9.23 11.54
N LEU A 289 24.07 -9.92 12.60
CA LEU A 289 23.93 -9.44 13.98
C LEU A 289 25.28 -9.51 14.68
N GLU A 290 25.78 -8.37 15.13
CA GLU A 290 27.05 -8.29 15.87
C GLU A 290 27.02 -9.19 17.11
N GLY A 291 28.09 -9.98 17.31
CA GLY A 291 28.21 -10.93 18.42
C GLY A 291 27.36 -12.19 18.32
N ARG A 292 26.58 -12.36 17.22
CA ARG A 292 25.79 -13.57 16.90
C ARG A 292 26.23 -14.20 15.58
N SER A 293 26.24 -13.40 14.52
CA SER A 293 26.70 -13.86 13.21
C SER A 293 28.21 -14.04 13.19
N PRO A 294 28.75 -14.97 12.38
CA PRO A 294 30.20 -15.08 12.17
C PRO A 294 30.76 -13.75 11.65
N HIS A 295 31.99 -13.41 12.04
CA HIS A 295 32.63 -12.14 11.71
C HIS A 295 32.58 -11.87 10.19
N GLU A 296 32.09 -10.70 9.81
CA GLU A 296 31.94 -10.25 8.41
C GLU A 296 31.19 -11.23 7.48
N THR A 297 30.28 -12.05 8.04
CA THR A 297 29.58 -13.08 7.25
C THR A 297 28.07 -12.94 7.35
N TRP A 298 27.42 -12.83 6.20
CA TRP A 298 25.96 -12.83 6.10
C TRP A 298 25.38 -14.20 6.42
N GLU A 299 24.31 -14.23 7.21
CA GLU A 299 23.52 -15.42 7.48
C GLU A 299 22.19 -15.37 6.74
N PRO A 300 21.57 -16.53 6.41
CA PRO A 300 20.17 -16.57 5.99
C PRO A 300 19.25 -16.00 7.06
N ASP A 301 18.26 -15.23 6.69
CA ASP A 301 17.29 -14.68 7.65
C ASP A 301 16.23 -15.69 8.11
N THR A 302 16.09 -16.82 7.45
CA THR A 302 15.03 -17.82 7.72
C THR A 302 14.95 -18.29 9.19
N PRO A 303 16.05 -18.60 9.90
CA PRO A 303 15.96 -18.97 11.31
C PRO A 303 15.40 -17.85 12.17
N TYR A 304 15.75 -16.60 11.85
CA TYR A 304 15.27 -15.41 12.56
C TYR A 304 13.79 -15.16 12.29
N LEU A 305 13.32 -15.36 11.04
CA LEU A 305 11.89 -15.24 10.72
C LEU A 305 11.05 -16.26 11.52
N GLN A 306 11.56 -17.46 11.74
CA GLN A 306 10.89 -18.46 12.55
C GLN A 306 10.90 -18.08 14.04
N GLN A 307 12.05 -17.69 14.58
CA GLN A 307 12.21 -17.29 15.97
C GLN A 307 11.33 -16.09 16.34
N TYR A 308 11.30 -15.07 15.47
CA TYR A 308 10.57 -13.81 15.67
C TYR A 308 9.21 -13.77 14.98
N ALA A 309 8.68 -14.93 14.57
CA ALA A 309 7.40 -15.00 13.87
C ALA A 309 6.28 -14.27 14.63
N HIS A 310 5.56 -13.42 13.94
CA HIS A 310 4.46 -12.63 14.50
C HIS A 310 3.24 -13.49 14.80
N THR A 311 2.44 -13.07 15.78
CA THR A 311 1.19 -13.76 16.19
C THR A 311 0.24 -13.99 15.02
N TYR A 312 0.15 -13.06 14.06
CA TYR A 312 -0.69 -13.22 12.86
C TYR A 312 -0.27 -14.44 12.04
N TRP A 313 1.04 -14.58 11.74
CA TRP A 313 1.55 -15.70 10.97
C TRP A 313 1.49 -17.02 11.73
N LYS A 314 1.68 -16.97 13.05
CA LYS A 314 1.49 -18.17 13.90
C LYS A 314 0.05 -18.66 13.92
N ARG A 315 -0.92 -17.74 13.84
CA ARG A 315 -2.36 -18.09 13.89
C ARG A 315 -2.92 -18.47 12.53
N TRP A 316 -2.54 -17.77 11.46
CA TRP A 316 -3.25 -17.84 10.17
C TRP A 316 -2.33 -18.13 8.98
N GLY A 317 -1.02 -18.30 9.18
CA GLY A 317 -0.03 -18.37 8.08
C GLY A 317 -0.25 -19.58 7.17
N GLU A 318 -0.57 -20.75 7.70
CA GLU A 318 -0.82 -21.96 6.89
C GLU A 318 -2.05 -21.76 5.97
N GLU A 319 -3.14 -21.25 6.52
CA GLU A 319 -4.34 -20.97 5.75
C GLU A 319 -4.10 -19.84 4.73
N ALA A 320 -3.38 -18.80 5.12
CA ALA A 320 -3.04 -17.68 4.25
C ALA A 320 -2.26 -18.13 3.01
N LEU A 321 -1.22 -18.93 3.16
CA LEU A 321 -0.43 -19.47 2.05
C LEU A 321 -1.25 -20.38 1.11
N ARG A 322 -2.25 -21.07 1.64
CA ARG A 322 -3.15 -21.90 0.85
C ARG A 322 -4.17 -21.11 0.04
N LEU A 323 -4.71 -20.01 0.62
CA LEU A 323 -5.81 -19.24 0.03
C LEU A 323 -5.34 -18.07 -0.84
N ASP A 324 -4.26 -17.41 -0.44
CA ASP A 324 -3.71 -16.23 -1.11
C ASP A 324 -2.38 -16.55 -1.79
N THR A 325 -2.46 -17.20 -2.94
CA THR A 325 -1.28 -17.57 -3.74
C THR A 325 -0.69 -16.42 -4.54
N HIS A 326 -1.45 -15.33 -4.75
CA HIS A 326 -1.01 -14.17 -5.53
C HIS A 326 -0.09 -13.25 -4.76
N HIS A 327 -0.34 -13.10 -3.45
CA HIS A 327 0.41 -12.21 -2.58
C HIS A 327 1.02 -12.94 -1.38
N GLU A 328 1.41 -14.21 -1.56
CA GLU A 328 2.15 -14.99 -0.56
C GLU A 328 1.49 -14.98 0.84
N GLY A 329 0.15 -14.94 0.87
CA GLY A 329 -0.65 -14.96 2.10
C GLY A 329 -0.90 -13.59 2.74
N MET A 330 -0.19 -12.53 2.36
CA MET A 330 -0.25 -11.25 3.08
C MET A 330 -1.63 -10.58 3.01
N ASP A 331 -2.38 -10.69 1.90
CA ASP A 331 -3.74 -10.15 1.81
C ASP A 331 -4.69 -10.87 2.77
N TYR A 332 -4.60 -12.20 2.86
CA TYR A 332 -5.43 -12.96 3.79
C TYR A 332 -5.09 -12.62 5.25
N ILE A 333 -3.80 -12.53 5.60
CA ILE A 333 -3.37 -12.09 6.94
C ILE A 333 -3.90 -10.68 7.26
N MET A 334 -3.83 -9.76 6.30
CA MET A 334 -4.37 -8.39 6.44
C MET A 334 -5.87 -8.42 6.77
N LEU A 335 -6.66 -9.20 6.04
CA LEU A 335 -8.10 -9.33 6.27
C LEU A 335 -8.42 -9.99 7.62
N LYS A 336 -7.63 -10.98 8.03
CA LYS A 336 -7.76 -11.61 9.36
C LYS A 336 -7.37 -10.67 10.50
N ALA A 337 -6.37 -9.81 10.30
CA ALA A 337 -6.00 -8.79 11.26
C ALA A 337 -7.12 -7.73 11.40
N LEU A 338 -7.77 -7.35 10.29
CA LEU A 338 -8.92 -6.45 10.29
C LEU A 338 -10.10 -7.08 11.04
N GLU A 339 -10.42 -8.35 10.78
CA GLU A 339 -11.42 -9.10 11.54
C GLU A 339 -11.12 -9.08 13.04
N ALA A 340 -9.89 -9.39 13.42
CA ALA A 340 -9.46 -9.46 14.81
C ALA A 340 -9.54 -8.10 15.53
N ASP A 341 -9.22 -7.00 14.84
CA ASP A 341 -9.37 -5.65 15.38
C ASP A 341 -10.83 -5.29 15.62
N LEU A 342 -11.71 -5.59 14.66
CA LEU A 342 -13.16 -5.35 14.82
C LEU A 342 -13.78 -6.18 15.96
N LYS A 343 -13.23 -7.35 16.22
CA LYS A 343 -13.59 -8.21 17.36
C LYS A 343 -12.89 -7.82 18.66
N GLN A 344 -12.03 -6.82 18.65
CA GLN A 344 -11.21 -6.37 19.79
C GLN A 344 -10.26 -7.46 20.35
N GLU A 345 -9.83 -8.39 19.49
CA GLU A 345 -8.91 -9.47 19.86
C GLU A 345 -7.44 -9.07 19.69
N LEU A 346 -7.10 -8.42 18.55
CA LEU A 346 -5.77 -7.96 18.20
C LEU A 346 -5.88 -6.65 17.44
N ALA A 347 -5.07 -5.65 17.79
CA ALA A 347 -5.07 -4.36 17.12
C ALA A 347 -4.51 -4.47 15.69
N TYR A 348 -5.16 -3.79 14.74
CA TYR A 348 -4.64 -3.60 13.40
C TYR A 348 -3.40 -2.69 13.44
N PRO A 349 -2.33 -2.97 12.68
CA PRO A 349 -1.03 -2.33 12.88
C PRO A 349 -0.95 -0.88 12.38
N ALA A 350 -1.93 -0.41 11.64
CA ALA A 350 -1.95 0.91 11.02
C ALA A 350 -3.32 1.59 11.11
N ASP A 351 -3.33 2.90 11.06
CA ASP A 351 -4.55 3.72 11.02
C ASP A 351 -4.51 4.75 9.88
N LEU A 352 -5.50 5.64 9.84
CA LEU A 352 -5.60 6.68 8.82
C LEU A 352 -4.46 7.69 8.89
N ARG A 353 -3.86 7.94 10.08
CA ARG A 353 -2.71 8.86 10.24
C ARG A 353 -1.47 8.26 9.61
N ASP A 354 -1.28 6.95 9.75
CA ASP A 354 -0.21 6.22 9.05
C ASP A 354 -0.37 6.34 7.53
N LEU A 355 -1.59 6.09 7.02
CA LEU A 355 -1.87 6.21 5.59
C LEU A 355 -1.61 7.62 5.06
N ALA A 356 -2.07 8.64 5.78
CA ALA A 356 -1.83 10.03 5.44
C ALA A 356 -0.33 10.35 5.35
N LEU A 357 0.46 9.88 6.34
CA LEU A 357 1.91 10.05 6.35
C LEU A 357 2.57 9.40 5.15
N TRP A 358 2.28 8.13 4.86
CA TRP A 358 2.93 7.42 3.76
C TRP A 358 2.60 8.02 2.40
N THR A 359 1.34 8.39 2.19
CA THR A 359 0.89 8.92 0.90
C THR A 359 1.28 10.39 0.70
N SER A 360 1.56 11.15 1.76
CA SER A 360 2.06 12.53 1.68
C SER A 360 3.40 12.65 0.92
N VAL A 361 4.19 11.58 0.90
CA VAL A 361 5.45 11.54 0.15
C VAL A 361 5.23 11.79 -1.36
N THR A 362 4.10 11.34 -1.94
CA THR A 362 3.83 11.59 -3.37
C THR A 362 3.80 13.09 -3.71
N PRO A 363 2.87 13.90 -3.18
CA PRO A 363 2.84 15.33 -3.53
C PRO A 363 4.09 16.09 -3.09
N LEU A 364 4.70 15.71 -1.96
CA LEU A 364 5.92 16.38 -1.48
C LEU A 364 7.15 16.02 -2.34
N SER A 365 7.24 14.78 -2.86
CA SER A 365 8.31 14.40 -3.80
C SER A 365 8.17 15.13 -5.14
N ILE A 366 6.95 15.29 -5.65
CA ILE A 366 6.66 16.09 -6.85
C ILE A 366 7.12 17.54 -6.63
N GLN A 367 6.77 18.13 -5.49
CA GLN A 367 7.20 19.48 -5.13
C GLN A 367 8.73 19.59 -5.04
N SER A 368 9.37 18.65 -4.34
CA SER A 368 10.83 18.64 -4.19
C SER A 368 11.56 18.59 -5.53
N ILE A 369 11.09 17.76 -6.46
CA ILE A 369 11.66 17.64 -7.80
C ILE A 369 11.46 18.92 -8.59
N ALA A 370 10.24 19.48 -8.59
CA ALA A 370 9.90 20.69 -9.35
C ALA A 370 10.66 21.92 -8.85
N GLU A 371 10.87 22.04 -7.56
CA GLU A 371 11.51 23.19 -6.92
C GLU A 371 13.01 22.97 -6.63
N HIS A 372 13.55 21.78 -6.89
CA HIS A 372 14.96 21.39 -6.62
C HIS A 372 15.39 21.69 -5.17
N LYS A 373 14.54 21.37 -4.20
CA LYS A 373 14.81 21.67 -2.78
C LYS A 373 14.29 20.60 -1.84
N THR A 374 14.81 20.64 -0.61
CA THR A 374 14.24 19.89 0.53
C THR A 374 12.89 20.50 0.90
N VAL A 375 11.90 19.65 1.14
CA VAL A 375 10.52 20.01 1.52
C VAL A 375 10.25 19.52 2.94
N SER A 376 9.62 20.38 3.77
CA SER A 376 9.16 19.98 5.11
C SER A 376 8.00 18.99 5.02
N MET A 377 7.93 18.08 5.99
CA MET A 377 6.82 17.16 6.21
C MET A 377 6.01 17.53 7.48
N GLU A 378 6.31 18.69 8.06
CA GLU A 378 5.60 19.28 9.23
C GLU A 378 4.38 20.06 8.81
#